data_26bc5a11411e7483d2fb3211e4346192
#
_entry.id   26bc5a11411e7483d2fb3211e4346192
#
_cell.length_a   1.000
_cell.length_b   1.000
_cell.length_c   1.000
_cell.angle_alpha   90.00
_cell.angle_beta   90.00
_cell.angle_gamma   90.00
#
_symmetry.space_group_name_H-M   'P 1'
#
loop_
_entity.id
_entity.type
_entity.pdbx_description
1 polymer ?
#
loop_
_entity_poly.entity_id
_entity_poly.type
_entity_poly.pdbx_seq_one_letter_code
_entity_poly.pdbx_strand_id
1 'polypeptide(L)' 'MGEDFYDEMIRRHLPEGQTKIANIIGEVLGREKPGIGDVWLAERIRQMLSTGELRMLREDRERFYRSVVERT' A
#
# COMPACT_ATOMS: atom_id res chain seq x y z
N MET A 1 9.67 0.96 -17.64
CA MET A 1 8.48 1.18 -16.83
C MET A 1 8.82 1.99 -15.61
N GLY A 2 7.99 2.95 -15.28
CA GLY A 2 8.22 3.78 -14.12
C GLY A 2 7.59 3.22 -12.86
N GLU A 3 7.73 3.96 -11.78
CA GLU A 3 7.19 3.60 -10.47
C GLU A 3 5.67 3.49 -10.48
N ASP A 4 5.01 4.20 -11.38
CA ASP A 4 3.55 4.20 -11.51
C ASP A 4 2.98 2.80 -11.80
N PHE A 5 3.78 1.94 -12.41
CA PHE A 5 3.36 0.56 -12.68
C PHE A 5 2.99 -0.16 -11.38
N TYR A 6 3.80 -0.01 -10.36
CA TYR A 6 3.55 -0.65 -9.06
C TYR A 6 2.44 0.04 -8.30
N ASP A 7 2.30 1.35 -8.47
CA ASP A 7 1.21 2.10 -7.86
C ASP A 7 -0.14 1.63 -8.39
N GLU A 8 -0.22 1.34 -9.69
CA GLU A 8 -1.44 0.81 -10.28
C GLU A 8 -1.82 -0.56 -9.70
N MET A 9 -0.81 -1.42 -9.45
CA MET A 9 -1.06 -2.70 -8.80
C MET A 9 -1.65 -2.50 -7.41
N ILE A 10 -1.12 -1.55 -6.66
CA ILE A 10 -1.61 -1.24 -5.32
C ILE A 10 -3.06 -0.74 -5.42
N ARG A 11 -3.34 0.17 -6.36
CA ARG A 11 -4.68 0.73 -6.53
C ARG A 11 -5.72 -0.33 -6.84
N ARG A 12 -5.37 -1.33 -7.64
CA ARG A 12 -6.29 -2.43 -7.97
C ARG A 12 -6.73 -3.23 -6.76
N HIS A 13 -5.91 -3.26 -5.73
CA HIS A 13 -6.17 -4.05 -4.54
C HIS A 13 -6.58 -3.23 -3.33
N LEU A 14 -6.85 -1.93 -3.53
CA LEU A 14 -7.34 -1.08 -2.47
C LEU A 14 -8.85 -1.30 -2.28
N PRO A 15 -9.30 -1.64 -1.06
CA PRO A 15 -10.74 -1.74 -0.80
C PRO A 15 -11.37 -0.36 -0.71
N GLU A 16 -12.69 -0.28 -0.70
CA GLU A 16 -13.40 0.98 -0.58
C GLU A 16 -13.32 1.60 0.81
N GLY A 17 -13.08 0.81 1.83
CA GLY A 17 -12.99 1.29 3.20
C GLY A 17 -11.58 1.24 3.73
N GLN A 18 -11.47 1.28 5.06
CA GLN A 18 -10.18 1.19 5.72
C GLN A 18 -9.58 -0.20 5.59
N THR A 19 -8.26 -0.26 5.56
CA THR A 19 -7.54 -1.53 5.48
C THR A 19 -6.16 -1.37 6.12
N LYS A 20 -5.60 -2.49 6.54
CA LYS A 20 -4.22 -2.51 7.01
C LYS A 20 -3.27 -2.55 5.82
N ILE A 21 -2.13 -1.89 5.95
CA ILE A 21 -1.10 -1.88 4.91
C ILE A 21 -0.65 -3.30 4.59
N ALA A 22 -0.52 -4.16 5.61
CA ALA A 22 -0.15 -5.56 5.41
C ALA A 22 -1.11 -6.29 4.47
N ASN A 23 -2.40 -5.98 4.53
CA ASN A 23 -3.39 -6.60 3.65
C ASN A 23 -3.20 -6.17 2.21
N ILE A 24 -2.90 -4.89 1.98
CA ILE A 24 -2.63 -4.39 0.63
C ILE A 24 -1.41 -5.09 0.05
N ILE A 25 -0.32 -5.14 0.80
CA ILE A 25 0.92 -5.76 0.35
C ILE A 25 0.72 -7.24 0.09
N GLY A 26 0.01 -7.94 0.99
CA GLY A 26 -0.28 -9.35 0.83
C GLY A 26 -1.09 -9.65 -0.43
N GLU A 27 -2.09 -8.83 -0.72
CA GLU A 27 -2.89 -8.99 -1.94
C GLU A 27 -2.06 -8.77 -3.19
N VAL A 28 -1.24 -7.72 -3.21
CA VAL A 28 -0.40 -7.43 -4.37
C VAL A 28 0.60 -8.55 -4.59
N LEU A 29 1.31 -8.98 -3.55
CA LEU A 29 2.30 -10.04 -3.67
C LEU A 29 1.69 -11.37 -4.05
N GLY A 30 0.51 -11.67 -3.50
CA GLY A 30 -0.15 -12.94 -3.76
C GLY A 30 -0.80 -13.03 -5.12
N ARG A 31 -1.38 -11.94 -5.61
CA ARG A 31 -2.15 -11.94 -6.85
C ARG A 31 -1.39 -11.45 -8.07
N GLU A 32 -0.59 -10.41 -7.90
CA GLU A 32 0.13 -9.79 -9.04
C GLU A 32 1.53 -10.36 -9.22
N LYS A 33 2.14 -10.89 -8.16
CA LYS A 33 3.49 -11.45 -8.18
C LYS A 33 4.48 -10.53 -8.91
N PRO A 34 4.62 -9.28 -8.43
CA PRO A 34 5.34 -8.25 -9.19
C PRO A 34 6.86 -8.45 -9.29
N GLY A 35 7.42 -9.45 -8.60
CA GLY A 35 8.85 -9.68 -8.62
C GLY A 35 9.65 -8.72 -7.73
N ILE A 36 8.96 -7.92 -6.92
CA ILE A 36 9.59 -7.00 -5.96
C ILE A 36 9.17 -7.39 -4.55
N GLY A 37 9.95 -6.93 -3.56
CA GLY A 37 9.68 -7.26 -2.17
C GLY A 37 8.65 -6.35 -1.52
N ASP A 38 8.22 -6.75 -0.32
CA ASP A 38 7.26 -6.00 0.48
C ASP A 38 7.81 -4.64 0.91
N VAL A 39 9.12 -4.52 1.11
CA VAL A 39 9.74 -3.25 1.48
C VAL A 39 9.52 -2.20 0.39
N TRP A 40 9.67 -2.59 -0.87
CA TRP A 40 9.44 -1.69 -1.98
C TRP A 40 7.98 -1.25 -2.05
N LEU A 41 7.06 -2.19 -1.89
CA LEU A 41 5.63 -1.87 -1.90
C LEU A 41 5.26 -0.95 -0.74
N ALA A 42 5.84 -1.18 0.44
CA ALA A 42 5.61 -0.31 1.59
C ALA A 42 6.08 1.12 1.28
N GLU A 43 7.21 1.25 0.60
CA GLU A 43 7.73 2.57 0.23
C GLU A 43 6.79 3.29 -0.74
N ARG A 44 6.23 2.56 -1.71
CA ARG A 44 5.24 3.15 -2.62
C ARG A 44 3.97 3.58 -1.88
N ILE A 45 3.55 2.80 -0.89
CA ILE A 45 2.40 3.17 -0.06
C ILE A 45 2.70 4.45 0.74
N ARG A 46 3.92 4.59 1.26
CA ARG A 46 4.33 5.82 1.93
C ARG A 46 4.22 7.03 1.00
N GLN A 47 4.63 6.86 -0.26
CA GLN A 47 4.51 7.93 -1.25
C GLN A 47 3.05 8.29 -1.50
N MET A 48 2.17 7.30 -1.59
CA MET A 48 0.74 7.54 -1.77
C MET A 48 0.13 8.28 -0.58
N LEU A 49 0.60 8.00 0.64
CA LEU A 49 0.20 8.74 1.83
C LEU A 49 0.70 10.19 1.75
N SER A 50 1.92 10.38 1.28
CA SER A 50 2.53 11.70 1.16
C SER A 50 1.78 12.58 0.15
N THR A 51 1.32 12.01 -0.94
CA THR A 51 0.61 12.76 -1.98
C THR A 51 -0.87 12.99 -1.67
N GLY A 52 -1.39 12.33 -0.62
CA GLY A 52 -2.80 12.45 -0.26
C GLY A 52 -3.71 11.45 -0.93
N GLU A 53 -3.18 10.54 -1.74
CA GLU A 53 -3.97 9.50 -2.39
C GLU A 53 -4.51 8.50 -1.36
N LEU A 54 -3.76 8.25 -0.31
CA LEU A 54 -4.18 7.47 0.84
C LEU A 54 -4.14 8.35 2.09
N ARG A 55 -4.97 8.02 3.06
CA ARG A 55 -5.02 8.73 4.32
C ARG A 55 -4.72 7.76 5.46
N MET A 56 -3.82 8.16 6.35
CA MET A 56 -3.48 7.38 7.54
C MET A 56 -4.58 7.55 8.59
N LEU A 57 -5.25 6.47 8.96
CA LEU A 57 -6.27 6.48 9.99
C LEU A 57 -5.69 6.11 11.35
N ARG A 58 -4.77 5.15 11.37
CA ARG A 58 -4.13 4.71 12.60
C ARG A 58 -2.70 4.32 12.27
N GLU A 59 -1.75 5.04 12.84
CA GLU A 59 -0.34 4.79 12.61
C GLU A 59 0.22 3.87 13.68
N ASP A 60 0.91 2.82 13.25
CA ASP A 60 1.68 1.96 14.12
C ASP A 60 3.15 2.31 13.90
N ARG A 61 3.76 2.98 14.88
CA ARG A 61 5.14 3.48 14.77
C ARG A 61 6.18 2.38 14.80
N GLU A 62 5.87 1.27 15.45
CA GLU A 62 6.81 0.16 15.55
C GLU A 62 6.75 -0.73 14.30
N ARG A 63 5.56 -0.91 13.75
CA ARG A 63 5.35 -1.80 12.60
C ARG A 63 4.45 -1.13 11.60
N PHE A 64 5.07 -0.52 10.60
CA PHE A 64 4.36 0.19 9.54
C PHE A 64 3.23 -0.64 8.93
N TYR A 65 3.45 -1.94 8.76
CA TYR A 65 2.47 -2.83 8.12
C TYR A 65 1.16 -2.96 8.89
N ARG A 66 1.16 -2.66 10.17
CA ARG A 66 -0.05 -2.70 11.00
C ARG A 66 -0.86 -1.42 10.95
N SER A 67 -0.32 -0.39 10.33
CA SER A 67 -1.03 0.89 10.20
C SER A 67 -2.29 0.69 9.35
N VAL A 68 -3.32 1.47 9.66
CA VAL A 68 -4.61 1.43 8.95
C VAL A 68 -4.72 2.66 8.08
N VAL A 69 -5.07 2.46 6.83
CA VAL A 69 -5.20 3.53 5.84
C VAL A 69 -6.51 3.38 5.09
N GLU A 70 -6.92 4.45 4.38
CA GLU A 70 -8.05 4.37 3.47
C GLU A 70 -7.81 5.26 2.26
N ARG A 71 -8.52 4.99 1.18
CA ARG A 71 -8.50 5.84 -0.02
C ARG A 71 -9.17 7.16 0.28
N THR A 72 -8.61 8.22 -0.28
CA THR A 72 -9.23 9.54 -0.17
C THR A 72 -10.24 9.77 -1.28
#